data_d2b348efc7cdb1839b6c9d83a5e4d74a
#
_entry.id   d2b348efc7cdb1839b6c9d83a5e4d74a
#
_cell.length_a   1.000
_cell.length_b   1.000
_cell.length_c   1.000
_cell.angle_alpha   90.00
_cell.angle_beta   90.00
_cell.angle_gamma   90.00
#
_symmetry.space_group_name_H-M   'P 1'
#
loop_
_entity.id
_entity.type
_entity.pdbx_description
1 polymer ?
#
loop_
_entity_poly.entity_id
_entity_poly.type
_entity_poly.pdbx_seq_one_letter_code
_entity_poly.pdbx_strand_id
1 'polypeptide(L)'
;MVARSSAHYLILLVLLALTSMALALTVDTSTSDEAGIEPALPDQVGLWVGDEIRFCWNPEHQKIFAASKLDNLDVCPDCGGQLGSMTLIEKSMLPADTVIVKKRYTHPDGRHIVATVVMSGRERASIHRPERCLVGQGSEIERTHIVAVPMEGREPFDVRILDMLRHVRVQGVPRSYGSYYAYWFVGKDRETASHNARLFWMAADRVLHNKSHRWAYIAFSGDRDIEGDTEAYREEVREFAAAAYPQMIIP
;
A
#
# COMPACT_ATOMS: atom_id res chain seq x y z
N MET A 1 6.51 -2.83 -55.89
CA MET A 1 5.72 -3.11 -54.65
C MET A 1 6.43 -4.07 -53.66
N VAL A 2 7.51 -4.71 -54.02
CA VAL A 2 8.21 -5.73 -53.17
C VAL A 2 9.07 -5.11 -52.05
N ALA A 3 9.61 -3.89 -52.21
CA ALA A 3 10.52 -3.27 -51.25
C ALA A 3 9.84 -2.87 -49.90
N ARG A 4 8.55 -2.57 -49.89
CA ARG A 4 7.81 -2.21 -48.65
C ARG A 4 7.57 -3.41 -47.73
N SER A 5 7.43 -4.60 -48.29
CA SER A 5 7.24 -5.85 -47.54
C SER A 5 8.50 -6.24 -46.76
N SER A 6 9.69 -6.09 -47.40
CA SER A 6 10.95 -6.46 -46.77
C SER A 6 11.31 -5.61 -45.54
N ALA A 7 10.95 -4.33 -45.52
CA ALA A 7 11.20 -3.45 -44.39
C ALA A 7 10.38 -3.89 -43.15
N HIS A 8 9.13 -4.34 -43.33
CA HIS A 8 8.33 -4.82 -42.20
C HIS A 8 8.90 -6.12 -41.61
N TYR A 9 9.36 -7.04 -42.44
CA TYR A 9 10.01 -8.26 -41.94
C TYR A 9 11.33 -7.97 -41.22
N LEU A 10 12.13 -7.01 -41.70
CA LEU A 10 13.35 -6.59 -41.03
C LEU A 10 13.05 -5.98 -39.65
N ILE A 11 12.04 -5.10 -39.55
CA ILE A 11 11.61 -4.51 -38.28
C ILE A 11 11.15 -5.63 -37.31
N LEU A 12 10.36 -6.58 -37.79
CA LEU A 12 9.88 -7.70 -36.99
C LEU A 12 11.02 -8.58 -36.48
N LEU A 13 12.02 -8.87 -37.30
CA LEU A 13 13.20 -9.61 -36.91
C LEU A 13 14.05 -8.87 -35.88
N VAL A 14 14.24 -7.56 -36.04
CA VAL A 14 14.95 -6.73 -35.07
C VAL A 14 14.20 -6.70 -33.74
N LEU A 15 12.88 -6.53 -33.75
CA LEU A 15 12.07 -6.56 -32.53
C LEU A 15 12.14 -7.93 -31.83
N LEU A 16 12.05 -9.02 -32.59
CA LEU A 16 12.20 -10.37 -32.05
C LEU A 16 13.60 -10.60 -31.45
N ALA A 17 14.65 -10.15 -32.12
CA ALA A 17 16.01 -10.27 -31.62
C ALA A 17 16.22 -9.46 -30.34
N LEU A 18 15.69 -8.20 -30.29
CA LEU A 18 15.75 -7.36 -29.10
C LEU A 18 14.95 -7.98 -27.94
N THR A 19 13.78 -8.52 -28.22
CA THR A 19 12.94 -9.20 -27.21
C THR A 19 13.63 -10.46 -26.68
N SER A 20 14.22 -11.28 -27.57
CA SER A 20 14.94 -12.48 -27.18
C SER A 20 16.19 -12.15 -26.35
N MET A 21 16.90 -11.09 -26.72
CA MET A 21 18.07 -10.61 -25.98
C MET A 21 17.64 -10.06 -24.59
N ALA A 22 16.57 -9.28 -24.52
CA ALA A 22 16.03 -8.80 -23.25
C ALA A 22 15.59 -9.97 -22.34
N LEU A 23 14.91 -10.98 -22.90
CA LEU A 23 14.54 -12.19 -22.17
C LEU A 23 15.77 -12.94 -21.66
N ALA A 24 16.78 -13.16 -22.50
CA ALA A 24 18.01 -13.87 -22.11
C ALA A 24 18.75 -13.15 -20.96
N LEU A 25 18.74 -11.81 -20.96
CA LEU A 25 19.35 -10.99 -19.91
C LEU A 25 18.54 -10.94 -18.61
N THR A 26 17.27 -11.34 -18.64
CA THR A 26 16.35 -11.25 -17.48
C THR A 26 15.92 -12.59 -16.91
N VAL A 27 16.41 -13.72 -17.47
CA VAL A 27 16.02 -15.07 -17.02
C VAL A 27 16.53 -15.37 -15.61
N ASP A 28 17.75 -14.95 -15.27
CA ASP A 28 18.37 -15.17 -13.96
C ASP A 28 18.38 -13.89 -13.11
N THR A 29 17.23 -13.22 -13.00
CA THR A 29 17.11 -12.00 -12.21
C THR A 29 17.41 -12.27 -10.74
N SER A 30 18.44 -11.61 -10.19
CA SER A 30 18.71 -11.68 -8.76
C SER A 30 17.64 -10.91 -7.99
N THR A 31 17.06 -11.56 -6.97
CA THR A 31 16.12 -10.91 -6.06
C THR A 31 16.88 -10.24 -4.92
N SER A 32 16.56 -8.98 -4.64
CA SER A 32 17.05 -8.27 -3.46
C SER A 32 15.90 -8.11 -2.47
N ASP A 33 16.14 -8.41 -1.19
CA ASP A 33 15.14 -8.26 -0.14
C ASP A 33 15.11 -6.83 0.45
N GLU A 34 15.94 -5.93 -0.07
CA GLU A 34 15.97 -4.52 0.33
C GLU A 34 14.76 -3.77 -0.22
N ALA A 35 13.93 -3.24 0.66
CA ALA A 35 12.77 -2.41 0.32
C ALA A 35 12.94 -0.93 0.72
N GLY A 36 14.08 -0.57 1.30
CA GLY A 36 14.35 0.80 1.79
C GLY A 36 13.64 1.15 3.10
N ILE A 37 12.74 0.31 3.59
CA ILE A 37 12.06 0.47 4.89
C ILE A 37 12.00 -0.85 5.63
N GLU A 38 11.91 -0.77 6.97
CA GLU A 38 11.54 -1.90 7.80
C GLU A 38 10.02 -2.15 7.73
N PRO A 39 9.57 -3.42 7.77
CA PRO A 39 8.15 -3.74 7.85
C PRO A 39 7.64 -3.55 9.28
N ALA A 40 7.85 -2.37 9.83
CA ALA A 40 7.48 -1.99 11.19
C ALA A 40 6.80 -0.62 11.18
N LEU A 41 5.87 -0.42 12.08
CA LEU A 41 5.22 0.85 12.33
C LEU A 41 5.63 1.34 13.73
N PRO A 42 6.03 2.60 13.93
CA PRO A 42 6.44 3.12 15.23
C PRO A 42 5.29 3.01 16.25
N ASP A 43 5.62 2.89 17.54
CA ASP A 43 4.60 2.83 18.59
C ASP A 43 3.99 4.22 18.86
N GLN A 44 4.73 5.27 18.56
CA GLN A 44 4.30 6.65 18.76
C GLN A 44 4.75 7.53 17.60
N VAL A 45 3.85 8.39 17.13
CA VAL A 45 4.08 9.40 16.10
C VAL A 45 3.57 10.74 16.61
N GLY A 46 4.45 11.60 17.13
CA GLY A 46 4.04 12.81 17.80
C GLY A 46 3.11 12.54 18.98
N LEU A 47 1.88 13.06 18.93
CA LEU A 47 0.83 12.80 19.93
C LEU A 47 0.00 11.54 19.65
N TRP A 48 0.22 10.88 18.51
CA TRP A 48 -0.50 9.66 18.15
C TRP A 48 0.12 8.44 18.80
N VAL A 49 -0.70 7.63 19.47
CA VAL A 49 -0.29 6.36 20.09
C VAL A 49 -0.82 5.21 19.23
N GLY A 50 0.10 4.36 18.76
CA GLY A 50 -0.19 3.23 17.90
C GLY A 50 -0.46 1.95 18.68
N ASP A 51 -1.52 1.24 18.30
CA ASP A 51 -1.83 -0.09 18.81
C ASP A 51 -1.97 -1.05 17.62
N GLU A 52 -1.29 -2.17 17.68
CA GLU A 52 -1.37 -3.17 16.62
C GLU A 52 -2.79 -3.75 16.54
N ILE A 53 -3.28 -4.02 15.33
CA ILE A 53 -4.61 -4.59 15.14
C ILE A 53 -4.52 -6.03 14.67
N ARG A 54 -5.38 -6.87 15.23
CA ARG A 54 -5.53 -8.29 14.90
C ARG A 54 -6.92 -8.55 14.31
N PHE A 55 -6.97 -9.42 13.33
CA PHE A 55 -8.18 -9.77 12.59
C PHE A 55 -8.55 -11.23 12.84
N CYS A 56 -9.79 -11.48 13.23
CA CYS A 56 -10.29 -12.83 13.37
C CYS A 56 -10.52 -13.45 11.98
N TRP A 57 -9.92 -14.61 11.75
CA TRP A 57 -10.02 -15.34 10.47
C TRP A 57 -11.20 -16.31 10.41
N ASN A 58 -12.06 -16.33 11.42
CA ASN A 58 -13.32 -17.05 11.33
C ASN A 58 -14.27 -16.30 10.37
N PRO A 59 -14.71 -16.90 9.24
CA PRO A 59 -15.56 -16.24 8.23
C PRO A 59 -16.87 -15.68 8.78
N GLU A 60 -17.42 -16.30 9.82
CA GLU A 60 -18.68 -15.89 10.44
C GLU A 60 -18.51 -14.80 11.50
N HIS A 61 -17.26 -14.53 11.92
CA HIS A 61 -16.99 -13.61 13.01
C HIS A 61 -16.27 -12.32 12.56
N GLN A 62 -15.18 -12.43 11.83
CA GLN A 62 -14.40 -11.36 11.18
C GLN A 62 -14.22 -10.06 12.00
N LYS A 63 -14.12 -10.15 13.33
CA LYS A 63 -13.91 -8.99 14.20
C LYS A 63 -12.46 -8.52 14.20
N ILE A 64 -12.29 -7.26 14.57
CA ILE A 64 -11.00 -6.58 14.70
C ILE A 64 -10.74 -6.29 16.18
N PHE A 65 -9.54 -6.56 16.63
CA PHE A 65 -9.10 -6.38 18.01
C PHE A 65 -7.86 -5.48 18.07
N ALA A 66 -7.76 -4.68 19.11
CA ALA A 66 -6.54 -3.99 19.50
C ALA A 66 -5.64 -5.00 20.22
N ALA A 67 -4.37 -5.11 19.82
CA ALA A 67 -3.44 -6.09 20.40
C ALA A 67 -3.23 -5.89 21.90
N SER A 68 -3.22 -4.62 22.35
CA SER A 68 -3.11 -4.27 23.77
C SER A 68 -4.25 -4.79 24.65
N LYS A 69 -5.37 -5.22 24.05
CA LYS A 69 -6.55 -5.78 24.76
C LYS A 69 -6.64 -7.30 24.68
N LEU A 70 -5.61 -7.95 24.13
CA LEU A 70 -5.57 -9.40 23.94
C LEU A 70 -4.56 -10.04 24.88
N ASP A 71 -4.97 -11.06 25.61
CA ASP A 71 -4.06 -11.92 26.40
C ASP A 71 -3.26 -12.86 25.48
N ASN A 72 -3.83 -13.21 24.31
CA ASN A 72 -3.18 -14.06 23.30
C ASN A 72 -3.40 -13.44 21.91
N LEU A 73 -2.31 -13.15 21.21
CA LEU A 73 -2.33 -12.51 19.90
C LEU A 73 -2.72 -13.43 18.74
N ASP A 74 -2.82 -14.74 18.99
CA ASP A 74 -3.08 -15.75 17.96
C ASP A 74 -4.49 -16.35 18.04
N VAL A 75 -5.19 -16.13 19.17
CA VAL A 75 -6.51 -16.74 19.43
C VAL A 75 -7.56 -15.67 19.69
N CYS A 76 -8.67 -15.73 18.95
CA CYS A 76 -9.79 -14.84 19.12
C CYS A 76 -10.50 -15.08 20.47
N PRO A 77 -10.63 -14.07 21.33
CA PRO A 77 -11.25 -14.23 22.65
C PRO A 77 -12.75 -14.57 22.57
N ASP A 78 -13.44 -14.19 21.48
CA ASP A 78 -14.89 -14.36 21.37
C ASP A 78 -15.27 -15.72 20.75
N CYS A 79 -14.51 -16.24 19.81
CA CYS A 79 -14.88 -17.46 19.08
C CYS A 79 -13.82 -18.54 19.07
N GLY A 80 -12.65 -18.33 19.69
CA GLY A 80 -11.52 -19.29 19.69
C GLY A 80 -10.84 -19.49 18.33
N GLY A 81 -11.26 -18.76 17.30
CA GLY A 81 -10.65 -18.82 15.97
C GLY A 81 -9.28 -18.15 15.92
N GLN A 82 -8.52 -18.40 14.86
CA GLN A 82 -7.18 -17.83 14.68
C GLN A 82 -7.26 -16.32 14.44
N LEU A 83 -6.35 -15.56 15.04
CA LEU A 83 -6.08 -14.16 14.75
C LEU A 83 -4.88 -14.01 13.83
N GLY A 84 -4.84 -12.91 13.05
CA GLY A 84 -3.71 -12.57 12.22
C GLY A 84 -3.58 -11.06 12.00
N SER A 85 -2.46 -10.65 11.40
CA SER A 85 -2.13 -9.23 11.10
C SER A 85 -2.86 -8.66 9.89
N MET A 86 -3.54 -9.49 9.11
CA MET A 86 -4.27 -9.11 7.89
C MET A 86 -5.70 -9.63 7.94
N THR A 87 -6.57 -9.02 7.15
CA THR A 87 -7.95 -9.49 6.99
C THR A 87 -8.01 -10.87 6.31
N LEU A 88 -9.10 -11.60 6.47
CA LEU A 88 -9.31 -12.89 5.80
C LEU A 88 -9.27 -12.75 4.26
N ILE A 89 -9.77 -11.64 3.73
CA ILE A 89 -9.74 -11.35 2.29
C ILE A 89 -8.30 -11.15 1.83
N GLU A 90 -7.51 -10.32 2.52
CA GLU A 90 -6.09 -10.11 2.19
C GLU A 90 -5.32 -11.43 2.25
N LYS A 91 -5.55 -12.25 3.27
CA LYS A 91 -4.94 -13.59 3.40
C LYS A 91 -5.26 -14.50 2.20
N SER A 92 -6.46 -14.43 1.66
CA SER A 92 -6.88 -15.25 0.52
C SER A 92 -6.37 -14.76 -0.83
N MET A 93 -6.07 -13.46 -0.94
CA MET A 93 -5.71 -12.81 -2.21
C MET A 93 -4.21 -12.56 -2.38
N LEU A 94 -3.47 -12.44 -1.28
CA LEU A 94 -2.05 -12.11 -1.32
C LEU A 94 -1.17 -13.36 -1.23
N PRO A 95 0.01 -13.36 -1.86
CA PRO A 95 1.00 -14.41 -1.69
C PRO A 95 1.33 -14.63 -0.21
N ALA A 96 1.57 -15.89 0.16
CA ALA A 96 1.78 -16.28 1.56
C ALA A 96 3.01 -15.63 2.22
N ASP A 97 3.98 -15.18 1.42
CA ASP A 97 5.19 -14.49 1.87
C ASP A 97 5.07 -12.95 1.85
N THR A 98 3.85 -12.42 1.67
CA THR A 98 3.57 -10.99 1.83
C THR A 98 3.55 -10.63 3.31
N VAL A 99 4.34 -9.63 3.70
CA VAL A 99 4.35 -9.10 5.06
C VAL A 99 3.39 -7.92 5.15
N ILE A 100 2.45 -7.97 6.10
CA ILE A 100 1.54 -6.86 6.40
C ILE A 100 1.61 -6.54 7.89
N VAL A 101 1.84 -5.27 8.18
CA VAL A 101 1.78 -4.70 9.53
C VAL A 101 0.73 -3.61 9.55
N LYS A 102 -0.15 -3.63 10.55
CA LYS A 102 -1.20 -2.63 10.72
C LYS A 102 -1.25 -2.13 12.16
N LYS A 103 -1.32 -0.81 12.33
CA LYS A 103 -1.60 -0.18 13.62
C LYS A 103 -2.73 0.83 13.50
N ARG A 104 -3.54 0.91 14.54
CA ARG A 104 -4.48 2.01 14.73
C ARG A 104 -3.82 3.02 15.65
N TYR A 105 -3.63 4.21 15.15
CA TYR A 105 -3.16 5.34 15.93
C TYR A 105 -4.35 6.14 16.45
N THR A 106 -4.28 6.50 17.72
CA THR A 106 -5.30 7.31 18.42
C THR A 106 -4.65 8.59 18.88
N HIS A 107 -5.23 9.71 18.51
CA HIS A 107 -4.86 11.04 19.00
C HIS A 107 -5.62 11.39 20.27
N PRO A 108 -5.09 12.22 21.21
CA PRO A 108 -5.78 12.59 22.44
C PRO A 108 -7.15 13.24 22.25
N ASP A 109 -7.42 13.86 21.11
CA ASP A 109 -8.73 14.44 20.75
C ASP A 109 -9.76 13.42 20.24
N GLY A 110 -9.38 12.15 20.14
CA GLY A 110 -10.24 11.05 19.73
C GLY A 110 -10.21 10.70 18.24
N ARG A 111 -9.43 11.41 17.41
CA ARG A 111 -9.22 11.04 15.99
C ARG A 111 -8.42 9.75 15.87
N HIS A 112 -8.62 9.03 14.75
CA HIS A 112 -7.96 7.77 14.47
C HIS A 112 -7.37 7.73 13.08
N ILE A 113 -6.16 7.19 12.96
CA ILE A 113 -5.52 6.84 11.69
C ILE A 113 -5.18 5.36 11.75
N VAL A 114 -5.55 4.60 10.72
CA VAL A 114 -5.06 3.24 10.53
C VAL A 114 -3.90 3.30 9.54
N ALA A 115 -2.70 2.99 10.01
CA ALA A 115 -1.53 2.86 9.18
C ALA A 115 -1.30 1.39 8.80
N THR A 116 -0.89 1.17 7.56
CA THR A 116 -0.62 -0.15 6.99
C THR A 116 0.69 -0.10 6.23
N VAL A 117 1.56 -1.07 6.46
CA VAL A 117 2.72 -1.38 5.62
C VAL A 117 2.48 -2.74 4.99
N VAL A 118 2.55 -2.79 3.67
CA VAL A 118 2.51 -4.04 2.91
C VAL A 118 3.84 -4.19 2.17
N MET A 119 4.53 -5.27 2.40
CA MET A 119 5.80 -5.54 1.74
C MET A 119 5.65 -6.78 0.86
N SER A 120 5.96 -6.64 -0.44
CA SER A 120 5.87 -7.75 -1.39
C SER A 120 6.83 -8.89 -1.01
N GLY A 121 6.38 -10.12 -1.18
CA GLY A 121 7.21 -11.30 -1.11
C GLY A 121 8.03 -11.51 -2.38
N ARG A 122 8.29 -12.76 -2.75
CA ARG A 122 9.01 -13.14 -3.98
C ARG A 122 8.29 -12.66 -5.23
N GLU A 123 6.97 -12.69 -5.21
CA GLU A 123 6.14 -12.13 -6.27
C GLU A 123 6.06 -10.60 -6.15
N ARG A 124 7.05 -9.92 -6.72
CA ARG A 124 7.22 -8.46 -6.62
C ARG A 124 6.05 -7.65 -7.23
N ALA A 125 5.29 -8.26 -8.13
CA ALA A 125 4.11 -7.65 -8.75
C ALA A 125 2.83 -7.76 -7.90
N SER A 126 2.86 -8.45 -6.77
CA SER A 126 1.68 -8.73 -5.91
C SER A 126 1.03 -7.48 -5.32
N ILE A 127 1.77 -6.37 -5.20
CA ILE A 127 1.21 -5.10 -4.72
C ILE A 127 0.33 -4.49 -5.81
N HIS A 128 -0.98 -4.55 -5.61
CA HIS A 128 -1.99 -4.01 -6.51
C HIS A 128 -2.23 -2.52 -6.29
N ARG A 129 -2.96 -1.90 -7.22
CA ARG A 129 -3.52 -0.55 -7.04
C ARG A 129 -4.59 -0.59 -5.95
N PRO A 130 -4.50 0.27 -4.92
CA PRO A 130 -5.52 0.34 -3.88
C PRO A 130 -6.91 0.61 -4.43
N GLU A 131 -7.01 1.44 -5.48
CA GLU A 131 -8.28 1.81 -6.10
C GLU A 131 -9.11 0.60 -6.51
N ARG A 132 -8.47 -0.48 -7.01
CA ARG A 132 -9.19 -1.71 -7.38
C ARG A 132 -9.75 -2.44 -6.17
N CYS A 133 -8.96 -2.53 -5.10
CA CYS A 133 -9.37 -3.21 -3.87
C CYS A 133 -10.47 -2.44 -3.15
N LEU A 134 -10.33 -1.11 -3.05
CA LEU A 134 -11.28 -0.24 -2.35
C LEU A 134 -12.65 -0.22 -3.04
N VAL A 135 -12.67 -0.10 -4.36
CA VAL A 135 -13.91 -0.17 -5.16
C VAL A 135 -14.54 -1.57 -5.07
N GLY A 136 -13.71 -2.63 -5.14
CA GLY A 136 -14.18 -4.02 -4.96
C GLY A 136 -14.77 -4.29 -3.57
N GLN A 137 -14.39 -3.50 -2.55
CA GLN A 137 -14.95 -3.54 -1.20
C GLN A 137 -16.17 -2.62 -0.99
N GLY A 138 -16.67 -1.99 -2.08
CA GLY A 138 -17.88 -1.16 -2.05
C GLY A 138 -17.65 0.29 -1.67
N SER A 139 -16.41 0.79 -1.79
CA SER A 139 -16.11 2.22 -1.68
C SER A 139 -16.18 2.89 -3.04
N GLU A 140 -16.75 4.08 -3.10
CA GLU A 140 -16.71 4.97 -4.26
C GLU A 140 -15.57 5.97 -4.08
N ILE A 141 -14.75 6.19 -5.12
CA ILE A 141 -13.67 7.19 -5.10
C ILE A 141 -14.22 8.46 -5.74
N GLU A 142 -14.40 9.49 -4.94
CA GLU A 142 -14.94 10.77 -5.39
C GLU A 142 -13.86 11.67 -6.00
N ARG A 143 -12.70 11.75 -5.35
CA ARG A 143 -11.59 12.61 -5.75
C ARG A 143 -10.26 11.96 -5.48
N THR A 144 -9.26 12.40 -6.21
CA THR A 144 -7.86 11.97 -6.02
C THR A 144 -6.97 13.19 -5.95
N HIS A 145 -6.11 13.24 -4.94
CA HIS A 145 -5.16 14.33 -4.73
C HIS A 145 -3.73 13.78 -4.65
N ILE A 146 -2.77 14.63 -4.93
CA ILE A 146 -1.35 14.39 -4.63
C ILE A 146 -0.89 15.50 -3.70
N VAL A 147 -0.34 15.14 -2.57
CA VAL A 147 0.24 16.07 -1.62
C VAL A 147 1.72 15.78 -1.47
N ALA A 148 2.54 16.83 -1.47
CA ALA A 148 3.95 16.73 -1.17
C ALA A 148 4.14 16.71 0.35
N VAL A 149 4.85 15.72 0.86
CA VAL A 149 5.19 15.59 2.28
C VAL A 149 6.62 16.05 2.47
N PRO A 150 6.86 17.08 3.30
CA PRO A 150 8.19 17.57 3.56
C PRO A 150 9.00 16.55 4.36
N MET A 151 10.31 16.48 4.09
CA MET A 151 11.25 15.64 4.81
C MET A 151 12.45 16.48 5.23
N GLU A 152 12.89 16.30 6.47
CA GLU A 152 14.08 16.99 6.95
C GLU A 152 15.33 16.47 6.22
N GLY A 153 16.11 17.39 5.64
CA GLY A 153 17.39 17.07 4.99
C GLY A 153 17.29 16.37 3.62
N ARG A 154 16.09 16.24 3.04
CA ARG A 154 15.90 15.65 1.70
C ARG A 154 14.71 16.26 0.96
N GLU A 155 14.61 15.94 -0.33
CA GLU A 155 13.47 16.37 -1.15
C GLU A 155 12.15 15.82 -0.61
N PRO A 156 11.04 16.58 -0.72
CA PRO A 156 9.71 16.12 -0.41
C PRO A 156 9.33 14.91 -1.26
N PHE A 157 8.50 14.01 -0.71
CA PHE A 157 7.92 12.92 -1.48
C PHE A 157 6.41 13.08 -1.64
N ASP A 158 5.88 12.49 -2.71
CA ASP A 158 4.47 12.57 -3.04
C ASP A 158 3.67 11.45 -2.37
N VAL A 159 2.53 11.83 -1.78
CA VAL A 159 1.50 10.91 -1.27
C VAL A 159 0.24 11.11 -2.08
N ARG A 160 -0.34 10.01 -2.56
CA ARG A 160 -1.66 10.01 -3.21
C ARG A 160 -2.74 9.82 -2.17
N ILE A 161 -3.75 10.70 -2.20
CA ILE A 161 -4.92 10.62 -1.31
C ILE A 161 -6.16 10.41 -2.16
N LEU A 162 -6.95 9.41 -1.79
CA LEU A 162 -8.25 9.10 -2.37
C LEU A 162 -9.33 9.53 -1.38
N ASP A 163 -10.23 10.40 -1.80
CA ASP A 163 -11.46 10.71 -1.07
C ASP A 163 -12.48 9.64 -1.40
N MET A 164 -12.95 8.97 -0.38
CA MET A 164 -13.86 7.84 -0.54
C MET A 164 -15.21 8.11 0.11
N LEU A 165 -16.23 7.55 -0.50
CA LEU A 165 -17.59 7.51 0.03
C LEU A 165 -18.07 6.05 0.07
N ARG A 166 -18.72 5.67 1.16
CA ARG A 166 -19.34 4.36 1.30
C ARG A 166 -20.80 4.52 1.67
N HIS A 167 -21.67 3.93 0.87
CA HIS A 167 -23.10 3.86 1.13
C HIS A 167 -23.45 2.53 1.80
N VAL A 168 -24.06 2.59 2.97
CA VAL A 168 -24.51 1.41 3.71
C VAL A 168 -25.93 1.60 4.18
N ARG A 169 -26.62 0.51 4.49
CA ARG A 169 -27.92 0.56 5.17
C ARG A 169 -27.75 0.10 6.62
N VAL A 170 -28.01 1.01 7.55
CA VAL A 170 -27.99 0.72 8.98
C VAL A 170 -29.42 0.66 9.45
N GLN A 171 -29.88 -0.51 9.90
CA GLN A 171 -31.29 -0.71 10.31
C GLN A 171 -32.31 -0.28 9.23
N GLY A 172 -32.00 -0.54 7.95
CA GLY A 172 -32.85 -0.17 6.82
C GLY A 172 -32.73 1.29 6.35
N VAL A 173 -32.08 2.16 7.13
CA VAL A 173 -31.86 3.57 6.78
C VAL A 173 -30.55 3.72 5.99
N PRO A 174 -30.58 4.38 4.80
CA PRO A 174 -29.37 4.65 4.05
C PRO A 174 -28.47 5.65 4.81
N ARG A 175 -27.20 5.33 4.90
CA ARG A 175 -26.16 6.16 5.51
C ARG A 175 -24.96 6.24 4.58
N SER A 176 -24.33 7.40 4.53
CA SER A 176 -23.09 7.62 3.81
C SER A 176 -21.95 7.92 4.79
N TYR A 177 -20.81 7.31 4.59
CA TYR A 177 -19.60 7.51 5.38
C TYR A 177 -18.48 7.99 4.48
N GLY A 178 -17.90 9.14 4.80
CA GLY A 178 -16.72 9.68 4.17
C GLY A 178 -15.47 9.13 4.83
N SER A 179 -14.49 8.72 4.02
CA SER A 179 -13.18 8.33 4.49
C SER A 179 -12.11 8.78 3.49
N TYR A 180 -10.87 8.80 3.93
CA TYR A 180 -9.73 8.99 3.04
C TYR A 180 -8.82 7.77 3.05
N TYR A 181 -8.06 7.60 1.97
CA TYR A 181 -7.02 6.59 1.85
C TYR A 181 -5.80 7.21 1.19
N ALA A 182 -4.78 7.46 1.99
CA ALA A 182 -3.52 8.05 1.57
C ALA A 182 -2.48 6.94 1.36
N TYR A 183 -1.69 6.99 0.26
CA TYR A 183 -0.69 5.96 0.03
C TYR A 183 0.45 6.40 -0.87
N TRP A 184 1.58 5.69 -0.75
CA TRP A 184 2.71 5.75 -1.66
C TRP A 184 3.46 4.41 -1.69
N PHE A 185 4.34 4.27 -2.64
CA PHE A 185 5.20 3.11 -2.79
C PHE A 185 6.64 3.49 -2.46
N VAL A 186 7.36 2.57 -1.81
CA VAL A 186 8.76 2.73 -1.43
C VAL A 186 9.57 1.57 -2.01
N GLY A 187 10.62 1.90 -2.73
CA GLY A 187 11.67 0.99 -3.15
C GLY A 187 12.96 1.31 -2.39
N LYS A 188 14.05 0.61 -2.72
CA LYS A 188 15.33 0.72 -2.03
C LYS A 188 15.82 2.17 -1.81
N ASP A 189 15.72 3.01 -2.85
CA ASP A 189 16.31 4.35 -2.94
C ASP A 189 15.34 5.40 -3.51
N ARG A 190 14.05 5.08 -3.57
CA ARG A 190 13.06 5.95 -4.20
C ARG A 190 11.65 5.76 -3.67
N GLU A 191 10.87 6.84 -3.68
CA GLU A 191 9.46 6.84 -3.36
C GLU A 191 8.64 7.30 -4.56
N THR A 192 7.38 6.86 -4.64
CA THR A 192 6.44 7.35 -5.65
C THR A 192 4.99 7.13 -5.26
N ALA A 193 4.15 8.12 -5.50
CA ALA A 193 2.68 7.99 -5.43
C ALA A 193 2.07 7.36 -6.70
N SER A 194 2.90 7.09 -7.73
CA SER A 194 2.44 6.59 -9.02
C SER A 194 2.72 5.09 -9.17
N HIS A 195 1.65 4.32 -9.32
CA HIS A 195 1.77 2.89 -9.64
C HIS A 195 2.52 2.62 -10.96
N ASN A 196 2.28 3.47 -11.97
CA ASN A 196 2.95 3.32 -13.27
C ASN A 196 4.44 3.64 -13.17
N ALA A 197 4.83 4.65 -12.40
CA ALA A 197 6.24 4.95 -12.15
C ALA A 197 6.92 3.79 -11.40
N ARG A 198 6.26 3.21 -10.40
CA ARG A 198 6.75 2.00 -9.73
C ARG A 198 6.99 0.85 -10.73
N LEU A 199 6.01 0.54 -11.58
CA LEU A 199 6.16 -0.51 -12.58
C LEU A 199 7.29 -0.23 -13.58
N PHE A 200 7.43 1.02 -14.00
CA PHE A 200 8.53 1.45 -14.86
C PHE A 200 9.89 1.20 -14.18
N TRP A 201 10.06 1.61 -12.93
CA TRP A 201 11.31 1.39 -12.20
C TRP A 201 11.60 -0.08 -11.96
N MET A 202 10.59 -0.89 -11.64
CA MET A 202 10.74 -2.35 -11.52
C MET A 202 11.22 -2.98 -12.84
N ALA A 203 10.67 -2.53 -13.98
CA ALA A 203 11.09 -3.01 -15.29
C ALA A 203 12.52 -2.53 -15.65
N ALA A 204 12.84 -1.27 -15.37
CA ALA A 204 14.16 -0.69 -15.61
C ALA A 204 15.24 -1.41 -14.79
N ASP A 205 15.02 -1.62 -13.49
CA ASP A 205 15.96 -2.34 -12.62
C ASP A 205 16.20 -3.77 -13.11
N ARG A 206 15.13 -4.43 -13.58
CA ARG A 206 15.23 -5.78 -14.12
C ARG A 206 16.03 -5.84 -15.42
N VAL A 207 15.78 -4.89 -16.32
CA VAL A 207 16.43 -4.88 -17.66
C VAL A 207 17.87 -4.34 -17.59
N LEU A 208 18.09 -3.26 -16.83
CA LEU A 208 19.40 -2.57 -16.81
C LEU A 208 20.37 -3.16 -15.78
N HIS A 209 19.86 -3.64 -14.65
CA HIS A 209 20.68 -4.10 -13.54
C HIS A 209 20.55 -5.60 -13.24
N ASN A 210 19.66 -6.30 -13.95
CA ASN A 210 19.30 -7.71 -13.69
C ASN A 210 18.88 -7.95 -12.22
N LYS A 211 18.19 -6.96 -11.62
CA LYS A 211 17.77 -6.99 -10.22
C LYS A 211 16.27 -6.79 -10.10
N SER A 212 15.68 -7.49 -9.15
CA SER A 212 14.29 -7.31 -8.74
C SER A 212 14.26 -6.90 -7.26
N HIS A 213 14.24 -5.59 -7.01
CA HIS A 213 14.15 -5.05 -5.67
C HIS A 213 12.77 -5.27 -5.06
N ARG A 214 12.74 -5.41 -3.74
CA ARG A 214 11.50 -5.42 -2.98
C ARG A 214 10.89 -4.02 -2.96
N TRP A 215 9.58 -3.97 -3.06
CA TRP A 215 8.81 -2.75 -2.87
C TRP A 215 7.90 -2.90 -1.66
N ALA A 216 7.79 -1.83 -0.92
CA ALA A 216 6.79 -1.67 0.10
C ALA A 216 5.69 -0.72 -0.39
N TYR A 217 4.55 -0.84 0.23
CA TYR A 217 3.40 0.02 0.07
C TYR A 217 2.99 0.49 1.45
N ILE A 218 2.98 1.80 1.65
CA ILE A 218 2.56 2.42 2.89
C ILE A 218 1.22 3.09 2.66
N ALA A 219 0.28 2.89 3.56
CA ALA A 219 -1.03 3.52 3.49
C ALA A 219 -1.52 3.99 4.85
N PHE A 220 -2.21 5.14 4.84
CA PHE A 220 -2.95 5.68 5.97
C PHE A 220 -4.40 5.84 5.59
N SER A 221 -5.30 5.48 6.49
CA SER A 221 -6.73 5.67 6.28
C SER A 221 -7.38 6.22 7.55
N GLY A 222 -8.38 7.05 7.36
CA GLY A 222 -9.16 7.65 8.44
C GLY A 222 -10.50 8.14 7.94
N ASP A 223 -11.29 8.64 8.87
CA ASP A 223 -12.58 9.23 8.56
C ASP A 223 -12.42 10.67 8.07
N ARG A 224 -13.28 11.10 7.16
CA ARG A 224 -13.42 12.49 6.76
C ARG A 224 -14.89 12.92 6.84
N ASP A 225 -15.12 14.18 7.15
CA ASP A 225 -16.42 14.77 6.98
C ASP A 225 -16.74 14.88 5.47
N ILE A 226 -17.97 14.49 5.07
CA ILE A 226 -18.40 14.51 3.68
C ILE A 226 -18.60 15.97 3.21
N GLU A 227 -19.10 16.82 4.09
CA GLU A 227 -19.40 18.23 3.82
C GLU A 227 -18.33 19.19 4.38
N GLY A 228 -17.35 18.65 5.12
CA GLY A 228 -16.34 19.41 5.83
C GLY A 228 -15.16 19.87 4.98
N ASP A 229 -14.24 20.58 5.63
CA ASP A 229 -13.02 21.06 5.01
C ASP A 229 -12.11 19.91 4.62
N THR A 230 -11.86 19.79 3.33
CA THR A 230 -10.96 18.77 2.78
C THR A 230 -9.48 19.04 3.04
N GLU A 231 -9.09 20.26 3.39
CA GLU A 231 -7.70 20.58 3.69
C GLU A 231 -7.29 20.06 5.08
N ALA A 232 -8.21 20.01 6.05
CA ALA A 232 -7.90 19.63 7.42
C ALA A 232 -7.31 18.19 7.51
N TYR A 233 -7.97 17.19 6.89
CA TYR A 233 -7.46 15.81 6.91
C TYR A 233 -6.23 15.61 6.01
N ARG A 234 -6.06 16.44 4.96
CA ARG A 234 -4.86 16.40 4.13
C ARG A 234 -3.63 16.89 4.88
N GLU A 235 -3.81 17.95 5.67
CA GLU A 235 -2.73 18.42 6.54
C GLU A 235 -2.40 17.40 7.61
N GLU A 236 -3.40 16.78 8.23
CA GLU A 236 -3.20 15.67 9.17
C GLU A 236 -2.40 14.53 8.54
N VAL A 237 -2.74 14.11 7.32
CA VAL A 237 -1.99 13.07 6.58
C VAL A 237 -0.56 13.51 6.32
N ARG A 238 -0.34 14.78 5.93
CA ARG A 238 0.99 15.34 5.67
C ARG A 238 1.85 15.35 6.92
N GLU A 239 1.32 15.85 8.04
CA GLU A 239 2.00 15.90 9.33
C GLU A 239 2.31 14.51 9.85
N PHE A 240 1.31 13.60 9.81
CA PHE A 240 1.50 12.23 10.25
C PHE A 240 2.54 11.49 9.40
N ALA A 241 2.51 11.64 8.07
CA ALA A 241 3.47 11.02 7.17
C ALA A 241 4.89 11.57 7.39
N ALA A 242 5.04 12.89 7.55
CA ALA A 242 6.33 13.54 7.81
C ALA A 242 6.96 13.07 9.13
N ALA A 243 6.14 12.78 10.14
CA ALA A 243 6.61 12.32 11.45
C ALA A 243 6.83 10.79 11.51
N ALA A 244 6.01 10.00 10.83
CA ALA A 244 6.06 8.53 10.86
C ALA A 244 7.13 7.96 9.93
N TYR A 245 7.17 8.44 8.67
CA TYR A 245 7.97 7.82 7.62
C TYR A 245 9.49 7.81 7.90
N PRO A 246 10.12 8.88 8.43
CA PRO A 246 11.55 8.85 8.78
C PRO A 246 11.95 7.75 9.77
N GLN A 247 11.01 7.34 10.65
CA GLN A 247 11.25 6.29 11.64
C GLN A 247 11.21 4.87 11.04
N MET A 248 10.80 4.74 9.78
CA MET A 248 10.66 3.46 9.07
C MET A 248 11.76 3.23 8.05
N ILE A 249 12.47 4.28 7.64
CA ILE A 249 13.53 4.21 6.61
C ILE A 249 14.74 3.49 7.19
N ILE A 250 15.26 2.53 6.43
CA ILE A 250 16.55 1.89 6.72
C ILE A 250 17.66 2.88 6.29
N PRO A 251 18.65 3.16 7.18
CA PRO A 251 19.76 4.08 6.88
C PRO A 251 20.61 3.62 5.69
#